data_3fbe138a3fdee4b8beee7a7aff02969a
#
_entry.id   3fbe138a3fdee4b8beee7a7aff02969a
#
_cell.length_a   1.000
_cell.length_b   1.000
_cell.length_c   1.000
_cell.angle_alpha   90.00
_cell.angle_beta   90.00
_cell.angle_gamma   90.00
#
_symmetry.space_group_name_H-M   'P 1'
#
loop_
_entity.id
_entity.type
_entity.pdbx_description
1 polymer ?
#
loop_
_entity_poly.entity_id
_entity_poly.type
_entity_poly.pdbx_seq_one_letter_code
_entity_poly.pdbx_strand_id
1 'polypeptide(L)'
;LRMTQALSRTAPIKTVLFYSDGNFPREVNFDLPFELNFQLLPAAGGNMGITSLNARKNQSGNWDVFIRIENSKQADSPAEVELIQDGNSVAREEIVLGSGDSQRLEFSIAADRESRLEAILTPGAPDSLAADNHAFLTIPQSRQLLVYIDPELASYRYALSDNSELILYPQEKSSTAPLEYDLIIGTSEKDLNRSALVKVGVGFVPEDLTKLISLESNLTDVVDWNRS
;
A
#
# COMPACT_ATOMS: atom_id res chain seq x y z
N LEU A 1 -22.44 -15.79 5.19
CA LEU A 1 -23.80 -16.37 5.19
C LEU A 1 -24.64 -15.89 4.00
N ARG A 2 -24.70 -14.58 3.66
CA ARG A 2 -25.45 -14.08 2.48
C ARG A 2 -24.98 -14.69 1.16
N MET A 3 -23.66 -14.86 1.00
CA MET A 3 -23.09 -15.51 -0.18
C MET A 3 -23.48 -16.98 -0.26
N THR A 4 -23.48 -17.70 0.85
CA THR A 4 -23.93 -19.08 0.95
C THR A 4 -25.42 -19.22 0.64
N GLN A 5 -26.24 -18.26 1.13
CA GLN A 5 -27.66 -18.19 0.77
C GLN A 5 -27.88 -17.98 -0.73
N ALA A 6 -27.07 -17.13 -1.38
CA ALA A 6 -27.16 -16.93 -2.82
C ALA A 6 -26.78 -18.21 -3.60
N LEU A 7 -25.73 -18.91 -3.15
CA LEU A 7 -25.32 -20.20 -3.73
C LEU A 7 -26.38 -21.31 -3.55
N SER A 8 -27.10 -21.31 -2.43
CA SER A 8 -28.16 -22.30 -2.19
C SER A 8 -29.33 -22.25 -3.19
N ARG A 9 -29.47 -21.13 -3.91
CA ARG A 9 -30.45 -20.99 -5.01
C ARG A 9 -30.06 -21.75 -6.29
N THR A 10 -28.78 -22.00 -6.47
CA THR A 10 -28.23 -22.68 -7.67
C THR A 10 -27.79 -24.10 -7.39
N ALA A 11 -27.50 -24.44 -6.11
CA ALA A 11 -27.11 -25.77 -5.70
C ALA A 11 -27.80 -26.14 -4.36
N PRO A 12 -28.31 -27.39 -4.20
CA PRO A 12 -28.99 -27.80 -2.96
C PRO A 12 -27.98 -27.94 -1.83
N ILE A 13 -27.86 -26.91 -1.00
CA ILE A 13 -27.03 -26.92 0.20
C ILE A 13 -27.92 -27.35 1.38
N LYS A 14 -27.59 -28.46 2.04
CA LYS A 14 -28.35 -28.97 3.20
C LYS A 14 -27.77 -28.45 4.51
N THR A 15 -26.44 -28.43 4.64
CA THR A 15 -25.75 -28.06 5.86
C THR A 15 -24.56 -27.18 5.54
N VAL A 16 -24.34 -26.18 6.35
CA VAL A 16 -23.17 -25.28 6.30
C VAL A 16 -22.44 -25.37 7.61
N LEU A 17 -21.16 -25.73 7.56
CA LEU A 17 -20.26 -25.64 8.72
C LEU A 17 -19.67 -24.24 8.77
N PHE A 18 -19.89 -23.55 9.88
CA PHE A 18 -19.41 -22.20 10.11
C PHE A 18 -18.42 -22.20 11.28
N TYR A 19 -17.13 -22.04 10.95
CA TYR A 19 -16.05 -21.92 11.94
C TYR A 19 -15.77 -20.45 12.22
N SER A 20 -15.78 -20.07 13.49
CA SER A 20 -15.50 -18.69 13.92
C SER A 20 -15.06 -18.64 15.37
N ASP A 21 -14.31 -17.61 15.73
CA ASP A 21 -13.95 -17.24 17.11
C ASP A 21 -15.12 -16.64 17.92
N GLY A 22 -16.28 -16.47 17.28
CA GLY A 22 -17.47 -15.87 17.91
C GLY A 22 -17.57 -14.36 17.78
N ASN A 23 -16.58 -13.68 17.16
CA ASN A 23 -16.59 -12.24 16.96
C ASN A 23 -17.38 -11.85 15.70
N PHE A 24 -18.71 -12.04 15.74
CA PHE A 24 -19.64 -11.65 14.70
C PHE A 24 -21.00 -11.30 15.31
N PRO A 25 -21.83 -10.50 14.61
CA PRO A 25 -23.18 -10.20 15.06
C PRO A 25 -24.01 -11.48 15.23
N ARG A 26 -24.61 -11.68 16.39
CA ARG A 26 -25.38 -12.90 16.72
C ARG A 26 -26.74 -12.98 16.03
N GLU A 27 -27.20 -11.90 15.47
CA GLU A 27 -28.49 -11.83 14.79
C GLU A 27 -28.32 -11.90 13.28
N VAL A 28 -29.05 -12.83 12.67
CA VAL A 28 -29.15 -12.97 11.22
C VAL A 28 -30.58 -12.57 10.83
N ASN A 29 -30.72 -11.41 10.16
CA ASN A 29 -32.03 -10.83 9.78
C ASN A 29 -32.53 -11.39 8.43
N PHE A 30 -32.30 -12.67 8.13
CA PHE A 30 -32.78 -13.35 6.93
C PHE A 30 -32.88 -14.85 7.17
N ASP A 31 -33.81 -15.49 6.50
CA ASP A 31 -34.03 -16.94 6.58
C ASP A 31 -32.87 -17.69 5.92
N LEU A 32 -32.36 -18.70 6.61
CA LEU A 32 -31.33 -19.59 6.09
C LEU A 32 -32.03 -20.84 5.50
N PRO A 33 -31.90 -21.11 4.20
CA PRO A 33 -32.50 -22.28 3.55
C PRO A 33 -31.69 -23.58 3.80
N PHE A 34 -30.82 -23.57 4.77
CA PHE A 34 -29.93 -24.68 5.16
C PHE A 34 -29.70 -24.70 6.67
N GLU A 35 -29.33 -25.85 7.18
CA GLU A 35 -28.90 -26.00 8.57
C GLU A 35 -27.51 -25.39 8.78
N LEU A 36 -27.38 -24.50 9.78
CA LEU A 36 -26.12 -23.88 10.14
C LEU A 36 -25.53 -24.59 11.35
N ASN A 37 -24.41 -25.29 11.16
CA ASN A 37 -23.63 -25.91 12.24
C ASN A 37 -22.46 -24.98 12.60
N PHE A 38 -22.58 -24.32 13.73
CA PHE A 38 -21.59 -23.41 14.25
C PHE A 38 -20.54 -24.18 15.06
N GLN A 39 -19.26 -24.00 14.70
CA GLN A 39 -18.12 -24.55 15.39
C GLN A 39 -17.30 -23.38 15.95
N LEU A 40 -17.37 -23.22 17.28
CA LEU A 40 -16.53 -22.22 17.96
C LEU A 40 -15.07 -22.66 17.92
N LEU A 41 -14.23 -21.84 17.34
CA LEU A 41 -12.78 -22.03 17.42
C LEU A 41 -12.31 -21.60 18.83
N PRO A 42 -11.44 -22.36 19.47
CA PRO A 42 -10.87 -21.94 20.74
C PRO A 42 -10.12 -20.62 20.56
N ALA A 43 -10.14 -19.76 21.57
CA ALA A 43 -9.32 -18.57 21.59
C ALA A 43 -7.85 -18.96 21.40
N ALA A 44 -7.20 -18.40 20.40
CA ALA A 44 -5.76 -18.50 20.30
C ALA A 44 -5.12 -17.84 21.52
N GLY A 45 -3.96 -18.31 21.95
CA GLY A 45 -3.18 -17.62 22.98
C GLY A 45 -2.82 -16.20 22.55
N GLY A 46 -2.21 -15.44 23.47
CA GLY A 46 -1.72 -14.10 23.12
C GLY A 46 -0.66 -14.15 22.01
N ASN A 47 -0.64 -13.17 21.19
CA ASN A 47 0.24 -13.02 20.03
C ASN A 47 1.01 -11.70 20.09
N MET A 48 2.23 -11.69 19.55
CA MET A 48 2.97 -10.47 19.23
C MET A 48 3.41 -10.58 17.78
N GLY A 49 3.01 -9.65 16.93
CA GLY A 49 3.25 -9.76 15.50
C GLY A 49 3.53 -8.41 14.81
N ILE A 50 4.10 -8.48 13.62
CA ILE A 50 4.30 -7.33 12.74
C ILE A 50 2.98 -7.05 12.02
N THR A 51 2.39 -5.89 12.27
CA THR A 51 1.12 -5.48 11.65
C THR A 51 1.30 -4.57 10.44
N SER A 52 2.49 -3.97 10.28
CA SER A 52 2.81 -3.13 9.13
C SER A 52 4.31 -3.05 8.90
N LEU A 53 4.71 -3.12 7.62
CA LEU A 53 6.06 -2.83 7.13
C LEU A 53 5.92 -1.89 5.92
N ASN A 54 6.50 -0.70 6.03
CA ASN A 54 6.46 0.33 4.98
C ASN A 54 7.83 0.97 4.84
N ALA A 55 8.12 1.54 3.67
CA ALA A 55 9.31 2.33 3.45
C ALA A 55 9.00 3.59 2.64
N ARG A 56 9.70 4.67 2.93
CA ARG A 56 9.58 5.94 2.22
C ARG A 56 10.96 6.53 1.99
N LYS A 57 11.22 7.00 0.78
CA LYS A 57 12.44 7.73 0.47
C LYS A 57 12.43 9.09 1.16
N ASN A 58 13.51 9.43 1.84
CA ASN A 58 13.69 10.71 2.50
C ASN A 58 14.46 11.71 1.63
N GLN A 59 14.56 12.95 2.09
CA GLN A 59 15.23 14.03 1.35
C GLN A 59 16.75 13.81 1.15
N SER A 60 17.36 12.98 1.99
CA SER A 60 18.78 12.63 1.88
C SER A 60 19.05 11.51 0.88
N GLY A 61 17.98 10.95 0.25
CA GLY A 61 18.08 9.84 -0.70
C GLY A 61 18.05 8.46 -0.04
N ASN A 62 18.08 8.37 1.28
CA ASN A 62 17.90 7.13 2.03
C ASN A 62 16.43 6.73 2.12
N TRP A 63 16.19 5.49 2.56
CA TRP A 63 14.85 4.98 2.81
C TRP A 63 14.60 4.87 4.31
N ASP A 64 13.56 5.55 4.79
CA ASP A 64 13.06 5.39 6.16
C ASP A 64 12.06 4.24 6.15
N VAL A 65 12.42 3.16 6.87
CA VAL A 65 11.64 1.93 7.00
C VAL A 65 10.89 1.96 8.31
N PHE A 66 9.59 1.75 8.26
CA PHE A 66 8.70 1.79 9.40
C PHE A 66 8.13 0.40 9.66
N ILE A 67 8.33 -0.12 10.86
CA ILE A 67 7.79 -1.40 11.32
C ILE A 67 6.83 -1.13 12.46
N ARG A 68 5.60 -1.62 12.36
CA ARG A 68 4.64 -1.58 13.47
C ARG A 68 4.44 -2.98 14.03
N ILE A 69 4.55 -3.08 15.34
CA ILE A 69 4.40 -4.32 16.10
C ILE A 69 3.27 -4.13 17.10
N GLU A 70 2.46 -5.14 17.29
CA GLU A 70 1.37 -5.16 18.27
C GLU A 70 1.49 -6.38 19.18
N ASN A 71 1.22 -6.20 20.48
CA ASN A 71 1.21 -7.23 21.48
C ASN A 71 -0.22 -7.46 22.00
N SER A 72 -0.84 -8.59 21.66
CA SER A 72 -2.15 -8.98 22.16
C SER A 72 -2.08 -9.91 23.38
N LYS A 73 -0.85 -10.19 23.90
CA LYS A 73 -0.66 -10.99 25.11
C LYS A 73 -1.15 -10.22 26.33
N GLN A 74 -1.52 -10.96 27.39
CA GLN A 74 -2.02 -10.38 28.64
C GLN A 74 -0.89 -9.88 29.57
N ALA A 75 0.36 -9.84 29.08
CA ALA A 75 1.54 -9.42 29.82
C ALA A 75 2.51 -8.67 28.92
N ASP A 76 3.35 -7.86 29.56
CA ASP A 76 4.50 -7.25 28.92
C ASP A 76 5.40 -8.33 28.34
N SER A 77 5.81 -8.14 27.09
CA SER A 77 6.56 -9.15 26.36
C SER A 77 7.79 -8.53 25.71
N PRO A 78 9.00 -9.01 26.03
CA PRO A 78 10.20 -8.64 25.32
C PRO A 78 10.21 -9.29 23.94
N ALA A 79 10.86 -8.61 22.98
CA ALA A 79 11.13 -9.15 21.65
C ALA A 79 12.36 -8.48 21.05
N GLU A 80 12.95 -9.13 20.06
CA GLU A 80 13.97 -8.56 19.20
C GLU A 80 13.39 -8.35 17.80
N VAL A 81 13.66 -7.19 17.20
CA VAL A 81 13.31 -6.88 15.81
C VAL A 81 14.58 -6.75 15.02
N GLU A 82 14.70 -7.50 13.95
CA GLU A 82 15.80 -7.44 13.01
C GLU A 82 15.31 -7.00 11.63
N LEU A 83 15.99 -6.03 11.01
CA LEU A 83 15.77 -5.66 9.63
C LEU A 83 16.90 -6.21 8.77
N ILE A 84 16.54 -6.97 7.76
CA ILE A 84 17.45 -7.60 6.81
C ILE A 84 17.25 -6.96 5.44
N GLN A 85 18.33 -6.57 4.78
CA GLN A 85 18.35 -6.07 3.41
C GLN A 85 19.18 -7.00 2.53
N ASP A 86 18.58 -7.58 1.51
CA ASP A 86 19.23 -8.50 0.56
C ASP A 86 20.01 -9.64 1.25
N GLY A 87 19.44 -10.17 2.35
CA GLY A 87 20.04 -11.24 3.13
C GLY A 87 21.06 -10.80 4.19
N ASN A 88 21.34 -9.50 4.33
CA ASN A 88 22.25 -8.98 5.34
C ASN A 88 21.49 -8.22 6.42
N SER A 89 21.82 -8.47 7.69
CA SER A 89 21.29 -7.70 8.82
C SER A 89 21.79 -6.26 8.76
N VAL A 90 20.87 -5.31 8.71
CA VAL A 90 21.18 -3.87 8.61
C VAL A 90 20.78 -3.08 9.86
N ALA A 91 19.84 -3.59 10.65
CA ALA A 91 19.45 -3.01 11.92
C ALA A 91 18.88 -4.08 12.85
N ARG A 92 19.03 -3.86 14.16
CA ARG A 92 18.49 -4.72 15.21
C ARG A 92 18.10 -3.87 16.42
N GLU A 93 16.95 -4.14 17.01
CA GLU A 93 16.43 -3.43 18.18
C GLU A 93 15.71 -4.37 19.13
N GLU A 94 16.04 -4.26 20.41
CA GLU A 94 15.31 -4.96 21.48
C GLU A 94 14.19 -4.06 21.99
N ILE A 95 13.01 -4.63 22.14
CA ILE A 95 11.80 -3.92 22.59
C ILE A 95 11.11 -4.65 23.70
N VAL A 96 10.32 -3.94 24.48
CA VAL A 96 9.38 -4.54 25.45
C VAL A 96 8.04 -3.85 25.22
N LEU A 97 7.05 -4.60 24.75
CA LEU A 97 5.68 -4.07 24.56
C LEU A 97 4.79 -4.50 25.73
N GLY A 98 4.06 -3.52 26.27
CA GLY A 98 3.01 -3.75 27.26
C GLY A 98 1.85 -4.58 26.70
N SER A 99 1.03 -5.11 27.59
CA SER A 99 -0.19 -5.84 27.23
C SER A 99 -1.15 -4.97 26.44
N GLY A 100 -1.50 -5.36 25.21
CA GLY A 100 -2.39 -4.64 24.31
C GLY A 100 -1.76 -3.43 23.62
N ASP A 101 -0.46 -3.19 23.81
CA ASP A 101 0.24 -2.04 23.24
C ASP A 101 0.72 -2.30 21.81
N SER A 102 1.03 -1.19 21.12
CA SER A 102 1.71 -1.22 19.84
C SER A 102 2.89 -0.24 19.84
N GLN A 103 3.95 -0.60 19.14
CA GLN A 103 5.14 0.24 18.95
C GLN A 103 5.46 0.37 17.46
N ARG A 104 5.96 1.54 17.09
CA ARG A 104 6.51 1.81 15.76
C ARG A 104 8.01 2.00 15.88
N LEU A 105 8.75 1.25 15.09
CA LEU A 105 10.19 1.40 14.92
C LEU A 105 10.46 2.08 13.58
N GLU A 106 11.56 2.82 13.52
CA GLU A 106 12.00 3.53 12.34
C GLU A 106 13.50 3.29 12.13
N PHE A 107 13.85 2.80 10.94
CA PHE A 107 15.23 2.55 10.53
C PHE A 107 15.51 3.30 9.22
N SER A 108 16.70 3.91 9.11
CA SER A 108 17.12 4.56 7.87
C SER A 108 18.18 3.71 7.18
N ILE A 109 17.93 3.33 5.92
CA ILE A 109 18.80 2.47 5.13
C ILE A 109 19.12 3.10 3.78
N ALA A 110 20.27 2.76 3.22
CA ALA A 110 20.63 3.13 1.85
C ALA A 110 20.18 2.02 0.87
N ALA A 111 19.54 2.43 -0.23
CA ALA A 111 19.22 1.52 -1.33
C ALA A 111 19.22 2.29 -2.66
N ASP A 112 20.27 2.09 -3.45
CA ASP A 112 20.44 2.71 -4.78
C ASP A 112 19.86 1.85 -5.90
N ARG A 113 19.53 0.61 -5.62
CA ARG A 113 18.96 -0.38 -6.52
C ARG A 113 17.76 -1.05 -5.88
N GLU A 114 17.03 -1.83 -6.67
CA GLU A 114 16.02 -2.71 -6.13
C GLU A 114 16.60 -3.57 -5.01
N SER A 115 15.94 -3.53 -3.84
CA SER A 115 16.37 -4.25 -2.65
C SER A 115 15.19 -4.93 -1.98
N ARG A 116 15.40 -6.14 -1.51
CA ARG A 116 14.40 -6.87 -0.72
C ARG A 116 14.66 -6.65 0.76
N LEU A 117 13.64 -6.17 1.46
CA LEU A 117 13.63 -6.07 2.91
C LEU A 117 12.86 -7.23 3.52
N GLU A 118 13.35 -7.72 4.63
CA GLU A 118 12.68 -8.64 5.52
C GLU A 118 12.77 -8.10 6.94
N ALA A 119 11.64 -7.93 7.60
CA ALA A 119 11.58 -7.65 9.03
C ALA A 119 11.27 -8.96 9.77
N ILE A 120 12.10 -9.28 10.75
CA ILE A 120 11.94 -10.48 11.59
C ILE A 120 11.69 -10.03 13.01
N LEU A 121 10.60 -10.51 13.60
CA LEU A 121 10.29 -10.37 15.00
C LEU A 121 10.61 -11.69 15.71
N THR A 122 11.41 -11.62 16.76
CA THR A 122 11.70 -12.78 17.64
C THR A 122 11.11 -12.52 19.00
N PRO A 123 9.88 -13.00 19.28
CA PRO A 123 9.27 -12.86 20.60
C PRO A 123 10.06 -13.63 21.67
N GLY A 124 10.26 -13.01 22.84
CA GLY A 124 10.94 -13.65 23.98
C GLY A 124 10.12 -14.73 24.70
N ALA A 125 8.85 -14.92 24.33
CA ALA A 125 7.93 -15.92 24.87
C ALA A 125 7.11 -16.56 23.75
N PRO A 126 6.59 -17.79 23.95
CA PRO A 126 5.77 -18.48 22.94
C PRO A 126 4.68 -17.60 22.34
N ASP A 127 4.48 -17.73 21.05
CA ASP A 127 3.62 -16.93 20.21
C ASP A 127 2.58 -17.79 19.51
N SER A 128 1.35 -17.28 19.39
CA SER A 128 0.24 -18.05 18.83
C SER A 128 0.22 -18.08 17.30
N LEU A 129 0.91 -17.14 16.63
CA LEU A 129 0.94 -17.02 15.17
C LEU A 129 2.33 -16.64 14.67
N ALA A 130 3.21 -17.61 14.49
CA ALA A 130 4.56 -17.36 14.00
C ALA A 130 4.62 -16.78 12.56
N ALA A 131 3.52 -16.82 11.80
CA ALA A 131 3.49 -16.35 10.42
C ALA A 131 3.59 -14.82 10.32
N ASP A 132 3.11 -14.05 11.30
CA ASP A 132 3.18 -12.60 11.35
C ASP A 132 4.45 -12.06 12.02
N ASN A 133 5.37 -12.96 12.38
CA ASN A 133 6.71 -12.60 12.83
C ASN A 133 7.65 -12.25 11.67
N HIS A 134 7.21 -12.43 10.44
CA HIS A 134 7.97 -12.08 9.23
C HIS A 134 7.15 -11.15 8.35
N ALA A 135 7.77 -10.07 7.90
CA ALA A 135 7.19 -9.18 6.91
C ALA A 135 8.21 -8.89 5.80
N PHE A 136 7.74 -8.77 4.58
CA PHE A 136 8.58 -8.55 3.41
C PHE A 136 8.14 -7.29 2.65
N LEU A 137 9.11 -6.56 2.14
CA LEU A 137 8.90 -5.39 1.31
C LEU A 137 9.98 -5.34 0.23
N THR A 138 9.62 -4.99 -0.99
CA THR A 138 10.59 -4.69 -2.04
C THR A 138 10.70 -3.19 -2.20
N ILE A 139 11.90 -2.64 -2.02
CA ILE A 139 12.23 -1.27 -2.38
C ILE A 139 12.50 -1.26 -3.88
N PRO A 140 11.76 -0.47 -4.67
CA PRO A 140 11.99 -0.40 -6.11
C PRO A 140 13.31 0.29 -6.44
N GLN A 141 13.89 -0.04 -7.57
CA GLN A 141 15.01 0.73 -8.09
C GLN A 141 14.62 2.20 -8.29
N SER A 142 15.37 3.08 -7.67
CA SER A 142 15.19 4.51 -7.87
C SER A 142 15.62 4.87 -9.29
N ARG A 143 14.69 5.38 -10.11
CA ARG A 143 14.98 5.95 -11.41
C ARG A 143 14.35 7.32 -11.53
N GLN A 144 14.92 8.15 -12.33
CA GLN A 144 14.29 9.43 -12.66
C GLN A 144 13.02 9.18 -13.48
N LEU A 145 11.97 9.90 -13.16
CA LEU A 145 10.70 9.86 -13.89
C LEU A 145 10.77 10.78 -15.11
N LEU A 146 10.35 10.28 -16.26
CA LEU A 146 10.28 11.02 -17.50
C LEU A 146 8.94 11.77 -17.57
N VAL A 147 8.97 13.09 -17.44
CA VAL A 147 7.77 13.92 -17.37
C VAL A 147 7.72 14.85 -18.58
N TYR A 148 6.67 14.72 -19.39
CA TYR A 148 6.36 15.70 -20.43
C TYR A 148 5.46 16.78 -19.85
N ILE A 149 5.82 18.03 -20.05
CA ILE A 149 5.01 19.19 -19.68
C ILE A 149 4.87 20.06 -20.92
N ASP A 150 3.63 20.36 -21.31
CA ASP A 150 3.36 21.27 -22.41
C ASP A 150 4.12 22.60 -22.19
N PRO A 151 4.82 23.11 -23.20
CA PRO A 151 5.56 24.37 -23.11
C PRO A 151 4.72 25.57 -22.64
N GLU A 152 3.41 25.57 -22.86
CA GLU A 152 2.50 26.62 -22.39
C GLU A 152 2.31 26.60 -20.87
N LEU A 153 2.64 25.48 -20.20
CA LEU A 153 2.53 25.30 -18.75
C LEU A 153 3.84 25.65 -18.02
N ALA A 154 4.37 26.85 -18.28
CA ALA A 154 5.66 27.28 -17.72
C ALA A 154 5.70 27.27 -16.19
N SER A 155 4.58 27.59 -15.51
CA SER A 155 4.49 27.55 -14.04
C SER A 155 4.62 26.14 -13.46
N TYR A 156 4.03 25.14 -14.11
CA TYR A 156 4.17 23.73 -13.72
C TYR A 156 5.61 23.25 -13.91
N ARG A 157 6.22 23.64 -15.04
CA ARG A 157 7.61 23.31 -15.34
C ARG A 157 8.55 23.91 -14.28
N TYR A 158 8.35 25.18 -13.94
CA TYR A 158 9.13 25.85 -12.90
C TYR A 158 8.97 25.16 -11.53
N ALA A 159 7.76 24.84 -11.12
CA ALA A 159 7.48 24.18 -9.84
C ALA A 159 8.13 22.79 -9.72
N LEU A 160 8.34 22.10 -10.85
CA LEU A 160 8.90 20.74 -10.87
C LEU A 160 10.41 20.72 -11.21
N SER A 161 11.00 21.87 -11.59
CA SER A 161 12.39 21.95 -12.07
C SER A 161 13.44 21.61 -11.02
N ASP A 162 13.16 21.87 -9.75
CA ASP A 162 14.09 21.64 -8.64
C ASP A 162 14.07 20.19 -8.13
N ASN A 163 13.18 19.34 -8.67
CA ASN A 163 13.10 17.95 -8.26
C ASN A 163 14.08 17.09 -9.07
N SER A 164 15.17 16.66 -8.44
CA SER A 164 16.22 15.85 -9.06
C SER A 164 15.77 14.44 -9.50
N GLU A 165 14.59 13.99 -9.05
CA GLU A 165 14.01 12.70 -9.45
C GLU A 165 13.24 12.78 -10.77
N LEU A 166 13.08 13.98 -11.34
CA LEU A 166 12.35 14.19 -12.58
C LEU A 166 13.28 14.60 -13.73
N ILE A 167 13.01 14.07 -14.91
CA ILE A 167 13.56 14.55 -16.18
C ILE A 167 12.41 15.18 -16.95
N LEU A 168 12.46 16.53 -17.08
CA LEU A 168 11.38 17.28 -17.71
C LEU A 168 11.60 17.40 -19.22
N TYR A 169 10.56 17.12 -20.00
CA TYR A 169 10.52 17.25 -21.46
C TYR A 169 9.48 18.31 -21.86
N PRO A 170 9.67 18.96 -23.05
CA PRO A 170 10.82 18.89 -23.93
C PRO A 170 12.08 19.47 -23.30
N GLN A 171 13.25 18.92 -23.64
CA GLN A 171 14.54 19.47 -23.23
C GLN A 171 15.09 20.37 -24.35
N GLU A 172 15.64 21.52 -23.99
CA GLU A 172 16.19 22.48 -24.96
C GLU A 172 17.38 21.92 -25.79
N LYS A 173 18.12 20.97 -25.22
CA LYS A 173 19.35 20.43 -25.81
C LYS A 173 19.24 18.98 -26.28
N SER A 174 18.13 18.32 -26.10
CA SER A 174 17.94 16.93 -26.52
C SER A 174 17.05 16.85 -27.74
N SER A 175 17.55 16.26 -28.83
CA SER A 175 16.79 16.03 -30.05
C SER A 175 15.93 14.77 -30.03
N THR A 176 16.10 13.90 -29.03
CA THR A 176 15.41 12.61 -28.97
C THR A 176 14.41 12.61 -27.83
N ALA A 177 13.11 12.60 -28.17
CA ALA A 177 12.04 12.40 -27.19
C ALA A 177 11.97 10.92 -26.77
N PRO A 178 11.65 10.62 -25.50
CA PRO A 178 11.34 9.28 -25.07
C PRO A 178 10.19 8.65 -25.86
N LEU A 179 10.19 7.34 -26.00
CA LEU A 179 9.09 6.58 -26.58
C LEU A 179 7.88 6.55 -25.65
N GLU A 180 8.14 6.57 -24.35
CA GLU A 180 7.14 6.51 -23.29
C GLU A 180 7.52 7.44 -22.13
N TYR A 181 6.53 8.10 -21.53
CA TYR A 181 6.69 8.95 -20.37
C TYR A 181 6.04 8.31 -19.13
N ASP A 182 6.50 8.67 -17.95
CA ASP A 182 5.84 8.29 -16.71
C ASP A 182 4.62 9.19 -16.46
N LEU A 183 4.75 10.47 -16.78
CA LEU A 183 3.69 11.47 -16.60
C LEU A 183 3.66 12.42 -17.80
N ILE A 184 2.47 12.73 -18.25
CA ILE A 184 2.21 13.83 -19.19
C ILE A 184 1.29 14.86 -18.53
N ILE A 185 1.66 16.13 -18.61
CA ILE A 185 0.84 17.28 -18.25
C ILE A 185 0.65 18.10 -19.52
N GLY A 186 -0.53 18.04 -20.10
CA GLY A 186 -0.83 18.64 -21.41
C GLY A 186 -2.03 19.57 -21.38
N THR A 187 -2.08 20.51 -22.35
CA THR A 187 -3.20 21.43 -22.56
C THR A 187 -4.11 21.01 -23.70
N SER A 188 -3.80 19.91 -24.38
CA SER A 188 -4.52 19.43 -25.56
C SER A 188 -4.58 17.92 -25.66
N GLU A 189 -5.57 17.38 -26.39
CA GLU A 189 -5.67 15.96 -26.76
C GLU A 189 -4.39 15.44 -27.43
N LYS A 190 -3.75 16.27 -28.25
CA LYS A 190 -2.50 15.90 -28.93
C LYS A 190 -1.39 15.55 -27.96
N ASP A 191 -1.29 16.24 -26.83
CA ASP A 191 -0.30 15.94 -25.80
C ASP A 191 -0.63 14.62 -25.09
N LEU A 192 -1.90 14.42 -24.76
CA LEU A 192 -2.37 13.22 -24.09
C LEU A 192 -2.35 11.96 -24.98
N ASN A 193 -2.25 12.12 -26.30
CA ASN A 193 -2.10 10.99 -27.24
C ASN A 193 -0.69 10.38 -27.24
N ARG A 194 0.28 10.96 -26.52
CA ARG A 194 1.59 10.36 -26.30
C ARG A 194 1.46 9.16 -25.34
N SER A 195 2.42 8.22 -25.45
CA SER A 195 2.46 7.08 -24.52
C SER A 195 2.93 7.51 -23.12
N ALA A 196 2.12 7.24 -22.11
CA ALA A 196 2.47 7.50 -20.71
C ALA A 196 1.65 6.66 -19.74
N LEU A 197 2.19 6.40 -18.53
CA LEU A 197 1.51 5.71 -17.44
C LEU A 197 0.41 6.60 -16.83
N VAL A 198 0.68 7.89 -16.66
CA VAL A 198 -0.27 8.86 -16.10
C VAL A 198 -0.39 10.04 -17.03
N LYS A 199 -1.62 10.49 -17.26
CA LYS A 199 -1.92 11.65 -18.13
C LYS A 199 -2.80 12.64 -17.39
N VAL A 200 -2.43 13.90 -17.42
CA VAL A 200 -3.12 15.00 -16.78
C VAL A 200 -3.45 16.08 -17.82
N GLY A 201 -4.73 16.32 -18.04
CA GLY A 201 -5.21 17.44 -18.87
C GLY A 201 -5.37 18.69 -18.01
N VAL A 202 -4.87 19.82 -18.49
CA VAL A 202 -5.00 21.13 -17.85
C VAL A 202 -5.83 22.05 -18.70
N GLY A 203 -6.97 22.52 -18.16
CA GLY A 203 -7.84 23.46 -18.85
C GLY A 203 -8.81 22.86 -19.88
N PHE A 204 -8.86 21.55 -20.02
CA PHE A 204 -9.82 20.86 -20.91
C PHE A 204 -10.22 19.49 -20.34
N VAL A 205 -11.31 18.93 -20.87
CA VAL A 205 -11.80 17.60 -20.56
C VAL A 205 -11.55 16.70 -21.76
N PRO A 206 -10.78 15.60 -21.64
CA PRO A 206 -10.55 14.66 -22.72
C PRO A 206 -11.83 14.01 -23.25
N GLU A 207 -11.88 13.75 -24.56
CA GLU A 207 -13.07 13.16 -25.22
C GLU A 207 -13.35 11.71 -24.77
N ASP A 208 -12.31 10.98 -24.39
CA ASP A 208 -12.39 9.59 -23.94
C ASP A 208 -12.75 9.42 -22.45
N LEU A 209 -13.09 10.51 -21.76
CA LEU A 209 -13.45 10.51 -20.36
C LEU A 209 -14.79 9.79 -20.14
N THR A 210 -14.75 8.63 -19.48
CA THR A 210 -15.95 7.82 -19.22
C THR A 210 -16.68 8.21 -17.94
N LYS A 211 -15.98 8.83 -16.99
CA LYS A 211 -16.55 9.27 -15.71
C LYS A 211 -15.80 10.46 -15.15
N LEU A 212 -16.55 11.51 -14.83
CA LEU A 212 -16.07 12.69 -14.14
C LEU A 212 -16.63 12.69 -12.72
N ILE A 213 -15.75 12.78 -11.71
CA ILE A 213 -16.14 13.02 -10.31
C ILE A 213 -15.55 14.37 -9.92
N SER A 214 -16.43 15.35 -9.70
CA SER A 214 -16.03 16.63 -9.12
C SER A 214 -16.15 16.54 -7.61
N LEU A 215 -15.05 16.77 -6.90
CA LEU A 215 -15.01 16.87 -5.46
C LEU A 215 -14.91 18.35 -5.10
N GLU A 216 -15.98 18.89 -4.51
CA GLU A 216 -15.92 20.23 -3.95
C GLU A 216 -14.97 20.21 -2.73
N SER A 217 -13.83 20.83 -2.88
CA SER A 217 -12.88 21.06 -1.78
C SER A 217 -12.55 22.54 -1.68
N ASN A 218 -12.21 22.98 -0.48
CA ASN A 218 -11.77 24.37 -0.24
C ASN A 218 -10.43 24.72 -0.92
N LEU A 219 -9.80 23.78 -1.60
CA LEU A 219 -8.46 23.93 -2.19
C LEU A 219 -8.46 23.92 -3.70
N THR A 220 -9.27 23.09 -4.34
CA THR A 220 -9.43 23.02 -5.83
C THR A 220 -10.44 21.94 -6.17
N ASP A 221 -11.13 22.07 -7.30
CA ASP A 221 -11.90 20.97 -7.87
C ASP A 221 -10.93 19.87 -8.32
N VAL A 222 -11.05 18.69 -7.71
CA VAL A 222 -10.29 17.52 -8.11
C VAL A 222 -11.16 16.69 -9.04
N VAL A 223 -10.67 16.47 -10.25
CA VAL A 223 -11.31 15.60 -11.23
C VAL A 223 -10.66 14.22 -11.15
N ASP A 224 -11.44 13.22 -10.80
CA ASP A 224 -10.99 11.83 -10.77
C ASP A 224 -11.38 11.13 -12.08
N TRP A 225 -10.39 10.47 -12.71
CA TRP A 225 -10.50 9.81 -14.01
C TRP A 225 -10.63 8.32 -13.78
N ASN A 226 -11.81 7.77 -13.98
CA ASN A 226 -11.99 6.33 -13.98
C ASN A 226 -11.71 5.79 -15.39
N ARG A 227 -10.60 5.09 -15.55
CA ARG A 227 -10.36 4.26 -16.74
C ARG A 227 -11.20 2.99 -16.64
N SER A 228 -12.05 2.76 -17.61
CA SER A 228 -12.70 1.48 -17.87
C SER A 228 -11.69 0.48 -18.43
#